data_d02c02baef4f5fb3bab1bf75eec0d217
#
_entry.id   d02c02baef4f5fb3bab1bf75eec0d217
#
_cell.length_a   1.000
_cell.length_b   1.000
_cell.length_c   1.000
_cell.angle_alpha   90.00
_cell.angle_beta   90.00
_cell.angle_gamma   90.00
#
_symmetry.space_group_name_H-M   'P 1'
#
loop_
_entity.id
_entity.type
_entity.pdbx_description
1 polymer ?
#
loop_
_entity_poly.entity_id
_entity_poly.type
_entity_poly.pdbx_seq_one_letter_code
_entity_poly.pdbx_strand_id
1 'polypeptide(L)'
;MVRWRLQRVSVSPEEAGLCGCWQFLAVWRERQELRAGKVTEQSQEYAFYCTSAAPKQYSAQQLLQAIRDHWGASENGSHYRRDVSLGEDACRIGKRTGAQVMTTFRNLLLGLFELQRHRGKTRARTFPGWRRKLTTPQKVQLITRIL
;
A
#
# COMPACT_ATOMS: atom_id res chain seq x y z
N MET A 1 -19.80 -4.25 2.34
CA MET A 1 -19.89 -3.13 1.36
C MET A 1 -19.03 -1.99 1.87
N VAL A 2 -18.32 -1.27 0.97
CA VAL A 2 -17.51 -0.11 1.37
C VAL A 2 -17.93 1.10 0.55
N ARG A 3 -18.20 2.21 1.23
CA ARG A 3 -18.54 3.50 0.60
C ARG A 3 -17.46 4.52 0.92
N TRP A 4 -17.17 5.38 -0.04
CA TRP A 4 -16.19 6.44 0.08
C TRP A 4 -16.79 7.78 -0.37
N ARG A 5 -16.50 8.83 0.36
CA ARG A 5 -16.84 10.20 -0.02
C ARG A 5 -15.61 11.09 0.16
N LEU A 6 -15.39 12.00 -0.76
CA LEU A 6 -14.30 12.95 -0.69
C LEU A 6 -14.88 14.38 -0.73
N GLN A 7 -14.45 15.19 0.22
CA GLN A 7 -14.61 16.62 0.21
C GLN A 7 -13.25 17.28 0.02
N ARG A 8 -13.20 18.39 -0.70
CA ARG A 8 -11.96 19.13 -0.94
C ARG A 8 -12.16 20.62 -0.77
N VAL A 9 -11.12 21.27 -0.26
CA VAL A 9 -11.02 22.72 -0.14
C VAL A 9 -9.72 23.16 -0.78
N SER A 10 -9.80 24.16 -1.66
CA SER A 10 -8.62 24.78 -2.24
C SER A 10 -8.04 25.77 -1.24
N VAL A 11 -6.73 25.78 -1.12
CA VAL A 11 -5.97 26.70 -0.24
C VAL A 11 -4.75 27.19 -1.01
N SER A 12 -4.20 28.32 -0.61
CA SER A 12 -2.85 28.69 -1.04
C SER A 12 -1.81 28.08 -0.11
N PRO A 13 -0.57 27.87 -0.55
CA PRO A 13 0.52 27.38 0.31
C PRO A 13 0.74 28.27 1.56
N GLU A 14 0.51 29.57 1.42
CA GLU A 14 0.62 30.56 2.51
C GLU A 14 -0.48 30.35 3.55
N GLU A 15 -1.73 30.20 3.13
CA GLU A 15 -2.86 29.93 4.02
C GLU A 15 -2.75 28.56 4.71
N ALA A 16 -2.23 27.56 3.98
CA ALA A 16 -2.00 26.21 4.51
C ALA A 16 -0.82 26.15 5.49
N GLY A 17 0.11 27.09 5.44
CA GLY A 17 1.39 27.01 6.16
C GLY A 17 2.27 25.84 5.72
N LEU A 18 2.00 25.26 4.54
CA LEU A 18 2.68 24.09 4.00
C LEU A 18 3.12 24.39 2.56
N CYS A 19 4.43 24.41 2.33
CA CYS A 19 5.00 24.62 1.00
C CYS A 19 4.43 23.59 0.00
N GLY A 20 3.88 24.12 -1.10
CA GLY A 20 3.30 23.30 -2.17
C GLY A 20 1.95 22.66 -1.86
N CYS A 21 1.30 22.98 -0.76
CA CYS A 21 -0.06 22.51 -0.49
C CYS A 21 -1.09 23.41 -1.22
N TRP A 22 -1.87 22.82 -2.13
CA TRP A 22 -2.90 23.52 -2.91
C TRP A 22 -4.32 23.10 -2.54
N GLN A 23 -4.48 21.95 -1.90
CA GLN A 23 -5.79 21.48 -1.45
C GLN A 23 -5.67 20.67 -0.16
N PHE A 24 -6.67 20.84 0.73
CA PHE A 24 -6.98 19.87 1.78
C PHE A 24 -8.11 18.97 1.33
N LEU A 25 -8.00 17.69 1.68
CA LEU A 25 -8.97 16.66 1.33
C LEU A 25 -9.43 15.98 2.62
N ALA A 26 -10.75 15.82 2.76
CA ALA A 26 -11.36 14.98 3.80
C ALA A 26 -12.01 13.78 3.14
N VAL A 27 -11.61 12.60 3.51
CA VAL A 27 -12.14 11.33 3.01
C VAL A 27 -12.92 10.66 4.12
N TRP A 28 -14.19 10.44 3.88
CA TRP A 28 -15.04 9.61 4.71
C TRP A 28 -15.14 8.22 4.14
N ARG A 29 -14.90 7.21 4.96
CA ARG A 29 -15.02 5.80 4.62
C ARG A 29 -16.01 5.12 5.55
N GLU A 30 -17.01 4.45 4.97
CA GLU A 30 -17.94 3.58 5.68
C GLU A 30 -17.71 2.14 5.22
N ARG A 31 -17.55 1.25 6.17
CA ARG A 31 -17.46 -0.19 5.94
C ARG A 31 -18.62 -0.88 6.64
N GLN A 32 -19.35 -1.71 5.90
CA GLN A 32 -20.41 -2.56 6.44
C GLN A 32 -20.09 -4.01 6.11
N GLU A 33 -20.09 -4.86 7.13
CA GLU A 33 -20.02 -6.31 6.96
C GLU A 33 -21.43 -6.89 6.98
N LEU A 34 -21.71 -7.69 5.95
CA LEU A 34 -23.01 -8.36 5.81
C LEU A 34 -22.81 -9.87 6.01
N ARG A 35 -23.58 -10.45 6.92
CA ARG A 35 -23.71 -11.91 7.06
C ARG A 35 -25.18 -12.29 6.89
N ALA A 36 -25.46 -13.23 5.99
CA ALA A 36 -26.82 -13.65 5.67
C ALA A 36 -27.77 -12.48 5.35
N GLY A 37 -27.28 -11.44 4.63
CA GLY A 37 -28.07 -10.26 4.25
C GLY A 37 -28.31 -9.24 5.36
N LYS A 38 -27.82 -9.46 6.58
CA LYS A 38 -27.92 -8.52 7.71
C LYS A 38 -26.58 -7.83 7.95
N VAL A 39 -26.62 -6.54 8.24
CA VAL A 39 -25.42 -5.80 8.68
C VAL A 39 -25.04 -6.28 10.07
N THR A 40 -23.86 -6.89 10.18
CA THR A 40 -23.32 -7.41 11.46
C THR A 40 -22.33 -6.45 12.09
N GLU A 41 -21.64 -5.66 11.28
CA GLU A 41 -20.68 -4.68 11.74
C GLU A 41 -20.69 -3.47 10.82
N GLN A 42 -20.60 -2.28 11.40
CA GLN A 42 -20.49 -1.00 10.67
C GLN A 42 -19.40 -0.18 11.33
N SER A 43 -18.46 0.31 10.53
CA SER A 43 -17.43 1.25 10.96
C SER A 43 -17.40 2.46 10.05
N GLN A 44 -17.10 3.62 10.63
CA GLN A 44 -16.94 4.89 9.91
C GLN A 44 -15.60 5.51 10.31
N GLU A 45 -14.93 6.08 9.34
CA GLU A 45 -13.62 6.66 9.53
C GLU A 45 -13.48 7.92 8.69
N TYR A 46 -12.84 8.94 9.25
CA TYR A 46 -12.39 10.13 8.54
C TYR A 46 -10.88 10.14 8.45
N ALA A 47 -10.36 10.44 7.27
CA ALA A 47 -8.95 10.66 7.04
C ALA A 47 -8.74 11.98 6.31
N PHE A 48 -7.73 12.76 6.74
CA PHE A 48 -7.42 14.05 6.18
C PHE A 48 -6.09 13.99 5.43
N TYR A 49 -6.05 14.64 4.27
CA TYR A 49 -4.89 14.67 3.40
C TYR A 49 -4.63 16.09 2.93
N CYS A 50 -3.38 16.38 2.60
CA CYS A 50 -3.00 17.54 1.80
C CYS A 50 -2.39 17.08 0.48
N THR A 51 -2.51 17.91 -0.56
CA THR A 51 -1.95 17.58 -1.87
C THR A 51 -1.38 18.81 -2.56
N SER A 52 -0.29 18.60 -3.30
CA SER A 52 0.30 19.59 -4.20
C SER A 52 -0.42 19.66 -5.57
N ALA A 53 -1.42 18.84 -5.81
CA ALA A 53 -2.21 18.89 -7.02
C ALA A 53 -3.01 20.20 -7.10
N ALA A 54 -2.89 20.92 -8.22
CA ALA A 54 -3.68 22.14 -8.41
C ALA A 54 -5.19 21.84 -8.46
N PRO A 55 -6.07 22.74 -7.95
CA PRO A 55 -7.50 22.46 -7.80
C PRO A 55 -8.24 22.03 -9.06
N LYS A 56 -7.79 22.49 -10.24
CA LYS A 56 -8.39 22.16 -11.54
C LYS A 56 -7.69 21.01 -12.27
N GLN A 57 -6.58 20.50 -11.74
CA GLN A 57 -5.76 19.49 -12.40
C GLN A 57 -6.38 18.10 -12.36
N TYR A 58 -7.03 17.76 -11.24
CA TYR A 58 -7.64 16.45 -11.05
C TYR A 58 -9.08 16.57 -10.54
N SER A 59 -9.95 15.70 -11.02
CA SER A 59 -11.30 15.56 -10.51
C SER A 59 -11.27 14.95 -9.09
N ALA A 60 -12.36 15.14 -8.32
CA ALA A 60 -12.51 14.52 -7.02
C ALA A 60 -12.41 12.98 -7.07
N GLN A 61 -12.91 12.38 -8.17
CA GLN A 61 -12.83 10.94 -8.38
C GLN A 61 -11.39 10.46 -8.61
N GLN A 62 -10.58 11.20 -9.37
CA GLN A 62 -9.16 10.87 -9.58
C GLN A 62 -8.35 11.00 -8.29
N LEU A 63 -8.60 12.04 -7.50
CA LEU A 63 -7.97 12.21 -6.19
C LEU A 63 -8.36 11.08 -5.23
N LEU A 64 -9.63 10.72 -5.18
CA LEU A 64 -10.09 9.60 -4.35
C LEU A 64 -9.48 8.27 -4.81
N GLN A 65 -9.35 8.06 -6.12
CA GLN A 65 -8.69 6.87 -6.64
C GLN A 65 -7.21 6.83 -6.27
N ALA A 66 -6.49 7.95 -6.41
CA ALA A 66 -5.08 8.04 -6.01
C ALA A 66 -4.86 7.71 -4.52
N ILE A 67 -5.75 8.22 -3.64
CA ILE A 67 -5.72 7.90 -2.21
C ILE A 67 -5.94 6.40 -1.98
N ARG A 68 -6.93 5.79 -2.66
CA ARG A 68 -7.22 4.35 -2.54
C ARG A 68 -6.06 3.50 -3.03
N ASP A 69 -5.43 3.89 -4.14
CA ASP A 69 -4.28 3.19 -4.72
C ASP A 69 -3.06 3.29 -3.80
N HIS A 70 -2.85 4.45 -3.19
CA HIS A 70 -1.80 4.64 -2.19
C HIS A 70 -1.99 3.67 -1.00
N TRP A 71 -3.17 3.63 -0.39
CA TRP A 71 -3.47 2.71 0.70
C TRP A 71 -3.39 1.24 0.27
N GLY A 72 -3.86 0.91 -0.92
CA GLY A 72 -3.79 -0.44 -1.47
C GLY A 72 -2.37 -0.90 -1.74
N ALA A 73 -1.53 -0.04 -2.30
CA ALA A 73 -0.17 -0.38 -2.69
C ALA A 73 0.83 -0.29 -1.53
N SER A 74 0.78 0.76 -0.71
CA SER A 74 1.74 0.98 0.37
C SER A 74 1.32 0.27 1.65
N GLU A 75 0.22 0.67 2.27
CA GLU A 75 -0.15 0.18 3.61
C GLU A 75 -0.60 -1.28 3.60
N ASN A 76 -1.61 -1.62 2.79
CA ASN A 76 -2.12 -3.00 2.73
C ASN A 76 -1.30 -3.92 1.81
N GLY A 77 -0.42 -3.35 1.00
CA GLY A 77 0.43 -4.09 0.06
C GLY A 77 1.83 -4.29 0.61
N SER A 78 2.69 -3.31 0.43
CA SER A 78 4.12 -3.42 0.70
C SER A 78 4.42 -3.46 2.19
N HIS A 79 3.90 -2.51 2.99
CA HIS A 79 4.14 -2.43 4.43
C HIS A 79 3.62 -3.67 5.15
N TYR A 80 2.36 -4.03 4.97
CA TYR A 80 1.79 -5.24 5.56
C TYR A 80 2.61 -6.50 5.25
N ARG A 81 3.11 -6.65 4.02
CA ARG A 81 3.91 -7.81 3.66
C ARG A 81 5.29 -7.79 4.30
N ARG A 82 5.91 -6.62 4.47
CA ARG A 82 7.19 -6.47 5.15
C ARG A 82 7.05 -6.81 6.64
N ASP A 83 6.04 -6.27 7.29
CA ASP A 83 5.85 -6.42 8.73
C ASP A 83 5.32 -7.81 9.08
N VAL A 84 4.22 -8.23 8.46
CA VAL A 84 3.54 -9.50 8.80
C VAL A 84 4.20 -10.70 8.11
N SER A 85 4.46 -10.60 6.78
CA SER A 85 4.94 -11.79 6.03
C SER A 85 6.45 -11.99 6.13
N LEU A 86 7.23 -10.92 6.30
CA LEU A 86 8.69 -10.95 6.39
C LEU A 86 9.23 -10.58 7.76
N GLY A 87 8.35 -10.24 8.72
CA GLY A 87 8.69 -9.98 10.12
C GLY A 87 9.66 -8.82 10.29
N GLU A 88 9.46 -7.70 9.56
CA GLU A 88 10.38 -6.57 9.62
C GLU A 88 10.38 -5.93 11.00
N ASP A 89 9.22 -5.70 11.59
CA ASP A 89 9.07 -5.13 12.93
C ASP A 89 9.64 -6.03 14.04
N ALA A 90 9.63 -7.35 13.83
CA ALA A 90 10.22 -8.31 14.75
C ALA A 90 11.74 -8.46 14.58
N CYS A 91 12.36 -7.77 13.63
CA CYS A 91 13.77 -7.89 13.34
C CYS A 91 14.63 -7.22 14.41
N ARG A 92 15.44 -8.00 15.12
CA ARG A 92 16.33 -7.54 16.21
C ARG A 92 17.75 -7.23 15.76
N ILE A 93 18.00 -6.95 14.49
CA ILE A 93 19.32 -6.60 13.99
C ILE A 93 19.69 -5.18 14.47
N GLY A 94 20.55 -5.09 15.49
CA GLY A 94 20.93 -3.81 16.10
C GLY A 94 21.94 -2.98 15.28
N LYS A 95 22.67 -3.62 14.37
CA LYS A 95 23.62 -2.89 13.49
C LYS A 95 22.85 -2.22 12.35
N ARG A 96 22.97 -0.90 12.22
CA ARG A 96 22.31 -0.09 11.18
C ARG A 96 22.52 -0.65 9.77
N THR A 97 23.75 -1.01 9.42
CA THR A 97 24.08 -1.60 8.11
C THR A 97 23.37 -2.93 7.89
N GLY A 98 23.28 -3.79 8.91
CA GLY A 98 22.56 -5.06 8.81
C GLY A 98 21.07 -4.86 8.61
N ALA A 99 20.46 -3.91 9.29
CA ALA A 99 19.05 -3.55 9.10
C ALA A 99 18.78 -3.07 7.67
N GLN A 100 19.64 -2.20 7.11
CA GLN A 100 19.53 -1.70 5.74
C GLN A 100 19.63 -2.84 4.71
N VAL A 101 20.61 -3.73 4.88
CA VAL A 101 20.76 -4.90 4.00
C VAL A 101 19.51 -5.79 4.04
N MET A 102 18.98 -6.08 5.22
CA MET A 102 17.78 -6.90 5.35
C MET A 102 16.55 -6.23 4.74
N THR A 103 16.38 -4.92 4.89
CA THR A 103 15.31 -4.15 4.24
C THR A 103 15.44 -4.22 2.72
N THR A 104 16.66 -4.11 2.18
CA THR A 104 16.91 -4.25 0.74
C THR A 104 16.52 -5.64 0.23
N PHE A 105 16.90 -6.70 0.94
CA PHE A 105 16.49 -8.07 0.57
C PHE A 105 14.97 -8.27 0.64
N ARG A 106 14.31 -7.74 1.65
CA ARG A 106 12.85 -7.80 1.75
C ARG A 106 12.16 -7.10 0.57
N ASN A 107 12.63 -5.91 0.22
CA ASN A 107 12.11 -5.16 -0.92
C ASN A 107 12.35 -5.89 -2.23
N LEU A 108 13.53 -6.49 -2.43
CA LEU A 108 13.84 -7.31 -3.60
C LEU A 108 12.90 -8.51 -3.72
N LEU A 109 12.66 -9.25 -2.63
CA LEU A 109 11.75 -10.40 -2.63
C LEU A 109 10.30 -9.99 -2.97
N LEU A 110 9.83 -8.87 -2.42
CA LEU A 110 8.50 -8.36 -2.74
C LEU A 110 8.41 -7.90 -4.20
N GLY A 111 9.44 -7.21 -4.70
CA GLY A 111 9.53 -6.80 -6.10
C GLY A 111 9.50 -7.98 -7.06
N LEU A 112 10.21 -9.07 -6.74
CA LEU A 112 10.20 -10.30 -7.52
C LEU A 112 8.82 -10.98 -7.55
N PHE A 113 8.14 -11.01 -6.42
CA PHE A 113 6.78 -11.54 -6.35
C PHE A 113 5.83 -10.73 -7.22
N GLU A 114 5.85 -9.40 -7.13
CA GLU A 114 5.00 -8.54 -7.94
C GLU A 114 5.36 -8.63 -9.43
N LEU A 115 6.64 -8.68 -9.78
CA LEU A 115 7.09 -8.87 -11.16
C LEU A 115 6.57 -10.18 -11.75
N GLN A 116 6.62 -11.28 -10.98
CA GLN A 116 6.09 -12.57 -11.42
C GLN A 116 4.57 -12.55 -11.54
N ARG A 117 3.86 -11.86 -10.65
CA ARG A 117 2.41 -11.66 -10.76
C ARG A 117 2.06 -10.88 -12.03
N HIS A 118 2.72 -9.75 -12.24
CA HIS A 118 2.49 -8.90 -13.41
C HIS A 118 2.77 -9.64 -14.73
N ARG A 119 3.81 -10.46 -14.75
CA ARG A 119 4.15 -11.28 -15.93
C ARG A 119 3.32 -12.57 -16.08
N GLY A 120 2.33 -12.79 -15.22
CA GLY A 120 1.50 -14.00 -15.25
C GLY A 120 2.25 -15.30 -14.92
N LYS A 121 3.49 -15.20 -14.39
CA LYS A 121 4.34 -16.37 -14.07
C LYS A 121 3.99 -17.06 -12.75
N THR A 122 3.09 -16.46 -11.96
CA THR A 122 2.56 -17.07 -10.74
C THR A 122 1.07 -16.84 -10.59
N ARG A 123 0.35 -17.87 -10.14
CA ARG A 123 -1.07 -17.80 -9.76
C ARG A 123 -1.26 -17.53 -8.26
N ALA A 124 -0.18 -17.34 -7.52
CA ALA A 124 -0.24 -17.09 -6.09
C ALA A 124 -0.85 -15.70 -5.83
N ARG A 125 -1.92 -15.64 -5.04
CA ARG A 125 -2.58 -14.38 -4.66
C ARG A 125 -1.86 -13.68 -3.52
N THR A 126 -1.10 -14.41 -2.70
CA THR A 126 -0.41 -13.88 -1.52
C THR A 126 1.07 -14.20 -1.56
N PHE A 127 1.90 -13.33 -0.98
CA PHE A 127 3.34 -13.54 -0.86
C PHE A 127 3.70 -14.84 -0.10
N PRO A 128 3.10 -15.16 1.06
CA PRO A 128 3.36 -16.43 1.72
C PRO A 128 3.01 -17.65 0.87
N GLY A 129 1.91 -17.58 0.12
CA GLY A 129 1.50 -18.63 -0.81
C GLY A 129 2.50 -18.83 -1.95
N TRP A 130 3.04 -17.74 -2.50
CA TRP A 130 4.09 -17.77 -3.50
C TRP A 130 5.38 -18.39 -2.94
N ARG A 131 5.85 -17.94 -1.79
CA ARG A 131 7.06 -18.43 -1.12
C ARG A 131 7.02 -19.94 -0.87
N ARG A 132 5.88 -20.47 -0.44
CA ARG A 132 5.69 -21.92 -0.20
C ARG A 132 5.76 -22.75 -1.48
N LYS A 133 5.32 -22.20 -2.61
CA LYS A 133 5.31 -22.89 -3.91
C LYS A 133 6.68 -22.93 -4.61
N LEU A 134 7.62 -22.08 -4.20
CA LEU A 134 8.95 -22.07 -4.78
C LEU A 134 9.75 -23.30 -4.33
N THR A 135 10.19 -24.10 -5.28
CA THR A 135 11.18 -25.16 -5.04
C THR A 135 12.58 -24.57 -4.87
N THR A 136 13.50 -25.33 -4.30
CA THR A 136 14.89 -24.88 -4.10
C THR A 136 15.58 -24.46 -5.41
N PRO A 137 15.49 -25.21 -6.53
CA PRO A 137 16.05 -24.78 -7.81
C PRO A 137 15.45 -23.46 -8.31
N GLN A 138 14.14 -23.25 -8.14
CA GLN A 138 13.47 -22.00 -8.53
C GLN A 138 13.92 -20.81 -7.69
N LYS A 139 14.21 -21.01 -6.39
CA LYS A 139 14.77 -19.96 -5.53
C LYS A 139 16.15 -19.52 -6.00
N VAL A 140 17.01 -20.47 -6.33
CA VAL A 140 18.35 -20.20 -6.87
C VAL A 140 18.26 -19.48 -8.21
N GLN A 141 17.43 -19.96 -9.15
CA GLN A 141 17.22 -19.30 -10.45
C GLN A 141 16.68 -17.87 -10.35
N LEU A 142 15.84 -17.58 -9.35
CA LEU A 142 15.36 -16.22 -9.12
C LEU A 142 16.49 -15.26 -8.73
N ILE A 143 17.44 -15.73 -7.92
CA ILE A 143 18.58 -14.94 -7.48
C ILE A 143 19.59 -14.78 -8.62
N THR A 144 19.92 -15.83 -9.34
CA THR A 144 20.94 -15.80 -10.41
C THR A 144 20.52 -15.05 -11.68
N ARG A 145 19.21 -14.85 -11.92
CA ARG A 145 18.73 -14.08 -13.07
C ARG A 145 18.65 -12.55 -12.81
N ILE A 146 19.01 -12.11 -11.62
CA ILE A 146 19.01 -10.71 -11.22
C ILE A 146 20.43 -10.15 -11.18
N LEU A 147 21.41 -11.03 -10.98
CA LEU A 147 22.83 -10.75 -11.10
C LEU A 147 23.27 -10.89 -12.57
#